data_211e68f8cd8094464ed1cac45dbad37b
#
_entry.id   211e68f8cd8094464ed1cac45dbad37b
#
_cell.length_a   1.000
_cell.length_b   1.000
_cell.length_c   1.000
_cell.angle_alpha   90.00
_cell.angle_beta   90.00
_cell.angle_gamma   90.00
#
_symmetry.space_group_name_H-M   'P 1'
#
loop_
_entity.id
_entity.type
_entity.pdbx_description
1 polymer ?
#
loop_
_entity_poly.entity_id
_entity_poly.type
_entity_poly.pdbx_seq_one_letter_code
_entity_poly.pdbx_strand_id
1 'polypeptide(L)'
;MHVTIKTPEETEKMRIAGRLAAEVLDMIAEHVVPGVTTEELDRICHDHIVNVQRSVPANLNYRGFPKTICTSVNHVVCHGIPNDKRLKAGDIFNIDVTVIRDGFHGDTSRMYLVGKAAAHAQRLSETCFAAMWRGIGTVRPGAHLGDIGHAIQSFVEQNDYSVVREYCGHGIGRIYHEDPQVLHYGEPGTGMELKAGMTFTIEPMVNAGKRHVRLLPDGWTVITKDHSLSAQWEHTVLVTDSGFDVLTLGANGAQH
;
A
#
# COMPACT_ATOMS: atom_id res chain seq x y z
N MET A 1 23.08 -6.26 -0.93
CA MET A 1 21.71 -6.31 -0.41
C MET A 1 21.84 -6.49 1.10
N HIS A 2 21.42 -5.52 1.87
CA HIS A 2 21.51 -5.55 3.34
C HIS A 2 20.09 -5.44 3.93
N VAL A 3 19.55 -6.58 4.36
CA VAL A 3 18.24 -6.65 5.00
C VAL A 3 18.43 -6.53 6.51
N THR A 4 17.72 -5.61 7.13
CA THR A 4 17.73 -5.43 8.59
C THR A 4 16.78 -6.41 9.26
N ILE A 5 17.25 -7.10 10.29
CA ILE A 5 16.44 -7.92 11.18
C ILE A 5 16.11 -7.07 12.39
N LYS A 6 14.83 -6.82 12.61
CA LYS A 6 14.34 -5.97 13.71
C LYS A 6 14.42 -6.73 15.04
N THR A 7 14.93 -6.05 16.05
CA THR A 7 14.88 -6.56 17.42
C THR A 7 13.44 -6.53 17.96
N PRO A 8 13.10 -7.23 19.05
CA PRO A 8 11.77 -7.14 19.66
C PRO A 8 11.34 -5.72 20.01
N GLU A 9 12.27 -4.88 20.48
CA GLU A 9 12.00 -3.47 20.78
C GLU A 9 11.71 -2.67 19.50
N GLU A 10 12.46 -2.88 18.42
CA GLU A 10 12.23 -2.24 17.14
C GLU A 10 10.92 -2.69 16.50
N THR A 11 10.59 -3.97 16.65
CA THR A 11 9.30 -4.52 16.20
C THR A 11 8.12 -3.83 16.89
N GLU A 12 8.22 -3.56 18.20
CA GLU A 12 7.16 -2.85 18.90
C GLU A 12 7.00 -1.40 18.40
N LYS A 13 8.10 -0.71 18.10
CA LYS A 13 8.06 0.62 17.46
C LYS A 13 7.42 0.57 16.07
N MET A 14 7.71 -0.48 15.29
CA MET A 14 7.05 -0.74 14.01
C MET A 14 5.53 -0.96 14.16
N ARG A 15 5.11 -1.72 15.20
CA ARG A 15 3.68 -1.92 15.50
C ARG A 15 2.97 -0.60 15.82
N ILE A 16 3.61 0.27 16.57
CA ILE A 16 3.05 1.58 16.91
C ILE A 16 2.91 2.43 15.63
N ALA A 17 3.98 2.55 14.82
CA ALA A 17 3.96 3.32 13.58
C ALA A 17 2.91 2.77 12.59
N GLY A 18 2.84 1.45 12.42
CA GLY A 18 1.88 0.79 11.54
C GLY A 18 0.43 1.00 11.97
N ARG A 19 0.13 0.90 13.27
CA ARG A 19 -1.20 1.21 13.80
C ARG A 19 -1.60 2.66 13.57
N LEU A 20 -0.67 3.61 13.78
CA LEU A 20 -0.94 5.02 13.53
C LEU A 20 -1.23 5.30 12.04
N ALA A 21 -0.53 4.65 11.12
CA ALA A 21 -0.84 4.76 9.68
C ALA A 21 -2.24 4.20 9.36
N ALA A 22 -2.60 3.03 9.92
CA ALA A 22 -3.93 2.44 9.74
C ALA A 22 -5.05 3.33 10.32
N GLU A 23 -4.83 3.98 11.48
CA GLU A 23 -5.76 4.94 12.08
C GLU A 23 -6.04 6.14 11.19
N VAL A 24 -5.05 6.62 10.40
CA VAL A 24 -5.27 7.68 9.42
C VAL A 24 -6.25 7.22 8.35
N LEU A 25 -6.10 5.98 7.83
CA LEU A 25 -7.02 5.43 6.83
C LEU A 25 -8.43 5.18 7.39
N ASP A 26 -8.55 4.79 8.66
CA ASP A 26 -9.85 4.65 9.31
C ASP A 26 -10.53 6.02 9.50
N MET A 27 -9.79 7.04 9.97
CA MET A 27 -10.29 8.38 10.18
C MET A 27 -10.73 9.05 8.87
N ILE A 28 -9.93 8.95 7.80
CA ILE A 28 -10.23 9.66 6.55
C ILE A 28 -11.43 9.07 5.79
N ALA A 29 -11.82 7.84 6.09
CA ALA A 29 -12.88 7.13 5.37
C ALA A 29 -14.21 7.91 5.31
N GLU A 30 -14.62 8.57 6.39
CA GLU A 30 -15.85 9.38 6.44
C GLU A 30 -15.79 10.65 5.58
N HIS A 31 -14.58 11.11 5.23
CA HIS A 31 -14.37 12.29 4.39
C HIS A 31 -14.31 11.96 2.89
N VAL A 32 -14.20 10.66 2.53
CA VAL A 32 -14.15 10.22 1.13
C VAL A 32 -15.56 10.19 0.54
N VAL A 33 -16.06 11.37 0.15
CA VAL A 33 -17.40 11.56 -0.40
C VAL A 33 -17.35 12.26 -1.77
N PRO A 34 -18.38 12.11 -2.61
CA PRO A 34 -18.46 12.86 -3.86
C PRO A 34 -18.34 14.36 -3.64
N GLY A 35 -17.49 15.02 -4.41
CA GLY A 35 -17.27 16.47 -4.36
C GLY A 35 -16.09 16.93 -3.51
N VAL A 36 -15.54 16.10 -2.61
CA VAL A 36 -14.30 16.43 -1.88
C VAL A 36 -13.13 16.47 -2.85
N THR A 37 -12.15 17.34 -2.62
CA THR A 37 -10.90 17.35 -3.38
C THR A 37 -9.86 16.46 -2.74
N THR A 38 -8.94 15.91 -3.55
CA THR A 38 -7.84 15.11 -3.01
C THR A 38 -6.87 15.97 -2.17
N GLU A 39 -6.76 17.27 -2.48
CA GLU A 39 -6.05 18.28 -1.66
C GLU A 39 -6.65 18.43 -0.27
N GLU A 40 -7.99 18.45 -0.16
CA GLU A 40 -8.66 18.54 1.14
C GLU A 40 -8.44 17.30 1.98
N LEU A 41 -8.46 16.10 1.37
CA LEU A 41 -8.13 14.86 2.05
C LEU A 41 -6.68 14.85 2.54
N ASP A 42 -5.73 15.34 1.73
CA ASP A 42 -4.33 15.49 2.14
C ASP A 42 -4.18 16.38 3.38
N ARG A 43 -4.86 17.54 3.38
CA ARG A 43 -4.85 18.48 4.51
C ARG A 43 -5.41 17.85 5.79
N ILE A 44 -6.50 17.10 5.70
CA ILE A 44 -7.12 16.41 6.85
C ILE A 44 -6.15 15.34 7.39
N CYS A 45 -5.55 14.52 6.52
CA CYS A 45 -4.56 13.53 6.92
C CYS A 45 -3.33 14.17 7.56
N HIS A 46 -2.83 15.28 6.99
CA HIS A 46 -1.70 16.04 7.54
C HIS A 46 -1.99 16.52 8.96
N ASP A 47 -3.15 17.16 9.14
CA ASP A 47 -3.56 17.69 10.45
C ASP A 47 -3.68 16.56 11.49
N HIS A 48 -4.29 15.44 11.12
CA HIS A 48 -4.40 14.28 11.99
C HIS A 48 -3.03 13.72 12.41
N ILE A 49 -2.13 13.49 11.44
CA ILE A 49 -0.79 12.94 11.73
C ILE A 49 0.01 13.89 12.63
N VAL A 50 0.02 15.18 12.31
CA VAL A 50 0.88 16.15 13.01
C VAL A 50 0.28 16.59 14.34
N ASN A 51 -1.00 16.97 14.37
CA ASN A 51 -1.61 17.61 15.51
C ASN A 51 -2.30 16.63 16.46
N VAL A 52 -2.87 15.55 15.96
CA VAL A 52 -3.55 14.53 16.78
C VAL A 52 -2.57 13.43 17.21
N GLN A 53 -1.94 12.77 16.23
CA GLN A 53 -1.01 11.67 16.51
C GLN A 53 0.36 12.12 17.01
N ARG A 54 0.73 13.40 16.84
CA ARG A 54 2.07 13.92 17.18
C ARG A 54 3.18 13.13 16.48
N SER A 55 2.96 12.79 15.23
CA SER A 55 3.82 11.99 14.37
C SER A 55 4.26 12.80 13.15
N VAL A 56 5.11 12.20 12.31
CA VAL A 56 5.63 12.88 11.12
C VAL A 56 5.09 12.17 9.86
N PRO A 57 4.51 12.91 8.88
CA PRO A 57 4.13 12.34 7.59
C PRO A 57 5.39 12.05 6.77
N ALA A 58 5.62 10.78 6.44
CA ALA A 58 6.86 10.36 5.78
C ALA A 58 6.94 10.75 4.30
N ASN A 59 5.80 10.81 3.61
CA ASN A 59 5.76 11.15 2.19
C ASN A 59 6.15 12.61 1.92
N LEU A 60 5.79 13.52 2.83
CA LEU A 60 6.02 14.95 2.64
C LEU A 60 7.52 15.27 2.52
N ASN A 61 7.91 15.83 1.37
CA ASN A 61 9.31 16.13 1.00
C ASN A 61 10.21 14.90 0.78
N TYR A 62 9.67 13.68 0.85
CA TYR A 62 10.45 12.49 0.53
C TYR A 62 10.82 12.49 -0.95
N ARG A 63 12.12 12.61 -1.24
CA ARG A 63 12.67 12.75 -2.60
C ARG A 63 11.96 13.82 -3.45
N GLY A 64 11.42 14.86 -2.79
CA GLY A 64 10.71 15.96 -3.44
C GLY A 64 9.20 15.75 -3.64
N PHE A 65 8.60 14.69 -3.10
CA PHE A 65 7.13 14.51 -3.13
C PHE A 65 6.44 15.63 -2.32
N PRO A 66 5.47 16.36 -2.88
CA PRO A 66 5.04 17.65 -2.29
C PRO A 66 3.91 17.54 -1.25
N LYS A 67 3.41 16.32 -0.95
CA LYS A 67 2.19 16.09 -0.18
C LYS A 67 2.38 15.05 0.94
N THR A 68 1.42 14.98 1.84
CA THR A 68 1.43 14.08 3.00
C THR A 68 1.04 12.66 2.63
N ILE A 69 0.09 12.50 1.71
CA ILE A 69 -0.42 11.22 1.23
C ILE A 69 -0.32 11.12 -0.29
N CYS A 70 -0.28 9.89 -0.82
CA CYS A 70 -0.56 9.69 -2.23
C CYS A 70 -2.05 9.46 -2.44
N THR A 71 -2.58 9.94 -3.59
CA THR A 71 -3.99 9.83 -3.94
C THR A 71 -4.16 9.35 -5.38
N SER A 72 -4.61 8.12 -5.56
CA SER A 72 -4.65 7.47 -6.88
C SER A 72 -6.09 7.16 -7.28
N VAL A 73 -6.61 7.89 -8.28
CA VAL A 73 -8.02 7.83 -8.70
C VAL A 73 -8.14 7.05 -10.02
N ASN A 74 -8.99 6.04 -10.08
CA ASN A 74 -9.37 5.25 -11.25
C ASN A 74 -8.16 4.61 -11.96
N HIS A 75 -7.67 5.22 -13.05
CA HIS A 75 -6.55 4.73 -13.86
C HIS A 75 -5.17 5.17 -13.33
N VAL A 76 -5.12 5.91 -12.23
CA VAL A 76 -3.87 6.19 -11.52
C VAL A 76 -3.50 4.95 -10.72
N VAL A 77 -2.30 4.44 -10.94
CA VAL A 77 -1.80 3.19 -10.34
C VAL A 77 -1.26 3.45 -8.95
N CYS A 78 -0.37 4.42 -8.81
CA CYS A 78 0.26 4.83 -7.55
C CYS A 78 0.85 6.24 -7.64
N HIS A 79 1.30 6.77 -6.50
CA HIS A 79 1.99 8.05 -6.34
C HIS A 79 1.24 9.27 -6.91
N GLY A 80 -0.09 9.19 -7.04
CA GLY A 80 -0.88 10.34 -7.45
C GLY A 80 -0.73 11.49 -6.47
N ILE A 81 -0.45 12.71 -6.99
CA ILE A 81 -0.28 13.91 -6.17
C ILE A 81 -1.65 14.50 -5.84
N PRO A 82 -2.01 14.70 -4.56
CA PRO A 82 -3.18 15.45 -4.14
C PRO A 82 -3.28 16.82 -4.82
N ASN A 83 -4.47 17.15 -5.31
CA ASN A 83 -4.75 18.37 -6.06
C ASN A 83 -6.23 18.81 -5.91
N ASP A 84 -6.67 19.80 -6.67
CA ASP A 84 -8.02 20.35 -6.68
C ASP A 84 -9.06 19.46 -7.39
N LYS A 85 -8.66 18.28 -7.88
CA LYS A 85 -9.58 17.34 -8.50
C LYS A 85 -10.62 16.86 -7.50
N ARG A 86 -11.91 17.05 -7.84
CA ARG A 86 -13.04 16.58 -7.05
C ARG A 86 -13.35 15.12 -7.37
N LEU A 87 -13.49 14.32 -6.33
CA LEU A 87 -13.97 12.95 -6.45
C LEU A 87 -15.44 12.92 -6.91
N LYS A 88 -15.77 11.98 -7.77
CA LYS A 88 -17.11 11.79 -8.31
C LYS A 88 -17.72 10.48 -7.82
N ALA A 89 -19.04 10.44 -7.68
CA ALA A 89 -19.72 9.17 -7.44
C ALA A 89 -19.37 8.16 -8.55
N GLY A 90 -18.96 6.97 -8.15
CA GLY A 90 -18.48 5.91 -9.03
C GLY A 90 -16.96 5.81 -9.18
N ASP A 91 -16.19 6.82 -8.72
CA ASP A 91 -14.73 6.71 -8.68
C ASP A 91 -14.30 5.59 -7.71
N ILE A 92 -13.24 4.88 -8.06
CA ILE A 92 -12.43 4.09 -7.13
C ILE A 92 -11.17 4.90 -6.79
N PHE A 93 -10.76 4.87 -5.54
CA PHE A 93 -9.77 5.80 -5.05
C PHE A 93 -8.87 5.14 -4.01
N ASN A 94 -7.56 5.17 -4.24
CA ASN A 94 -6.56 4.72 -3.27
C ASN A 94 -6.01 5.91 -2.49
N ILE A 95 -5.89 5.75 -1.18
CA ILE A 95 -5.07 6.59 -0.30
C ILE A 95 -3.94 5.73 0.25
N ASP A 96 -2.73 6.23 0.09
CA ASP A 96 -1.50 5.62 0.58
C ASP A 96 -0.82 6.59 1.55
N VAL A 97 -0.54 6.10 2.76
CA VAL A 97 -0.04 6.90 3.87
C VAL A 97 1.07 6.21 4.63
N THR A 98 2.14 6.95 4.88
CA THR A 98 3.24 6.51 5.72
C THR A 98 3.45 7.49 6.88
N VAL A 99 3.50 6.93 8.08
CA VAL A 99 3.69 7.69 9.34
C VAL A 99 5.04 7.31 9.96
N ILE A 100 5.80 8.31 10.42
CA ILE A 100 7.00 8.09 11.22
C ILE A 100 6.68 8.34 12.69
N ARG A 101 6.98 7.32 13.51
CA ARG A 101 6.91 7.42 14.98
C ARG A 101 8.16 6.82 15.60
N ASP A 102 8.80 7.57 16.50
CA ASP A 102 10.03 7.16 17.22
C ASP A 102 11.15 6.65 16.28
N GLY A 103 11.23 7.27 15.08
CA GLY A 103 12.22 6.95 14.05
C GLY A 103 11.92 5.68 13.23
N PHE A 104 10.70 5.13 13.30
CA PHE A 104 10.24 4.00 12.50
C PHE A 104 9.05 4.38 11.63
N HIS A 105 8.97 3.76 10.45
CA HIS A 105 7.92 3.97 9.46
C HIS A 105 6.83 2.90 9.58
N GLY A 106 5.59 3.32 9.47
CA GLY A 106 4.44 2.44 9.23
C GLY A 106 3.77 2.86 7.94
N ASP A 107 3.62 1.94 7.01
CA ASP A 107 3.21 2.17 5.63
C ASP A 107 2.01 1.30 5.27
N THR A 108 0.97 1.90 4.70
CA THR A 108 -0.23 1.17 4.30
C THR A 108 -1.09 1.96 3.34
N SER A 109 -1.81 1.26 2.47
CA SER A 109 -2.77 1.89 1.58
C SER A 109 -4.11 1.16 1.52
N ARG A 110 -5.17 1.91 1.17
CA ARG A 110 -6.54 1.39 1.10
C ARG A 110 -7.29 1.97 -0.08
N MET A 111 -8.12 1.10 -0.70
CA MET A 111 -9.09 1.53 -1.70
C MET A 111 -10.39 2.00 -1.05
N TYR A 112 -10.97 3.05 -1.59
CA TYR A 112 -12.30 3.57 -1.25
C TYR A 112 -13.17 3.61 -2.49
N LEU A 113 -14.45 3.28 -2.32
CA LEU A 113 -15.46 3.42 -3.35
C LEU A 113 -16.22 4.72 -3.09
N VAL A 114 -16.14 5.68 -4.00
CA VAL A 114 -16.78 6.99 -3.84
C VAL A 114 -18.26 6.91 -4.22
N GLY A 115 -19.12 6.86 -3.25
CA GLY A 115 -20.56 6.60 -3.47
C GLY A 115 -20.77 5.19 -4.05
N LYS A 116 -21.66 5.07 -5.05
CA LYS A 116 -21.96 3.78 -5.68
C LYS A 116 -21.04 3.55 -6.88
N ALA A 117 -20.01 2.74 -6.70
CA ALA A 117 -19.14 2.31 -7.79
C ALA A 117 -19.79 1.24 -8.69
N ALA A 118 -19.32 1.13 -9.93
CA ALA A 118 -19.74 0.07 -10.83
C ALA A 118 -19.23 -1.30 -10.37
N ALA A 119 -19.98 -2.37 -10.61
CA ALA A 119 -19.65 -3.72 -10.14
C ALA A 119 -18.25 -4.20 -10.58
N HIS A 120 -17.81 -3.86 -11.80
CA HIS A 120 -16.49 -4.23 -12.28
C HIS A 120 -15.36 -3.49 -11.53
N ALA A 121 -15.59 -2.25 -11.11
CA ALA A 121 -14.63 -1.46 -10.33
C ALA A 121 -14.52 -1.97 -8.89
N GLN A 122 -15.65 -2.32 -8.28
CA GLN A 122 -15.69 -2.96 -6.97
C GLN A 122 -14.98 -4.33 -7.01
N ARG A 123 -15.29 -5.17 -8.01
CA ARG A 123 -14.63 -6.47 -8.20
C ARG A 123 -13.10 -6.33 -8.34
N LEU A 124 -12.61 -5.32 -9.06
CA LEU A 124 -11.17 -5.07 -9.19
C LEU A 124 -10.53 -4.80 -7.81
N SER A 125 -11.13 -3.91 -7.02
CA SER A 125 -10.66 -3.60 -5.67
C SER A 125 -10.66 -4.82 -4.76
N GLU A 126 -11.75 -5.60 -4.75
CA GLU A 126 -11.88 -6.83 -3.96
C GLU A 126 -10.87 -7.90 -4.38
N THR A 127 -10.61 -8.04 -5.70
CA THR A 127 -9.61 -8.97 -6.21
C THR A 127 -8.21 -8.56 -5.80
N CYS A 128 -7.88 -7.25 -5.86
CA CYS A 128 -6.60 -6.72 -5.42
C CYS A 128 -6.38 -6.98 -3.92
N PHE A 129 -7.39 -6.71 -3.09
CA PHE A 129 -7.38 -7.01 -1.65
C PHE A 129 -7.14 -8.50 -1.38
N ALA A 130 -7.90 -9.38 -2.04
CA ALA A 130 -7.75 -10.82 -1.89
C ALA A 130 -6.36 -11.31 -2.35
N ALA A 131 -5.81 -10.72 -3.43
CA ALA A 131 -4.48 -11.04 -3.92
C ALA A 131 -3.39 -10.66 -2.90
N MET A 132 -3.48 -9.48 -2.29
CA MET A 132 -2.59 -9.05 -1.21
C MET A 132 -2.59 -10.07 -0.07
N TRP A 133 -3.76 -10.47 0.42
CA TRP A 133 -3.87 -11.44 1.51
C TRP A 133 -3.38 -12.84 1.13
N ARG A 134 -3.47 -13.24 -0.13
CA ARG A 134 -2.86 -14.50 -0.61
C ARG A 134 -1.34 -14.43 -0.54
N GLY A 135 -0.75 -13.29 -0.91
CA GLY A 135 0.68 -13.05 -0.74
C GLY A 135 1.09 -13.07 0.72
N ILE A 136 0.39 -12.32 1.59
CA ILE A 136 0.62 -12.29 3.05
C ILE A 136 0.55 -13.69 3.65
N GLY A 137 -0.42 -14.51 3.23
CA GLY A 137 -0.61 -15.87 3.72
C GLY A 137 0.56 -16.84 3.42
N THR A 138 1.49 -16.49 2.55
CA THR A 138 2.69 -17.29 2.28
C THR A 138 3.86 -16.96 3.23
N VAL A 139 3.77 -15.83 3.95
CA VAL A 139 4.86 -15.31 4.77
C VAL A 139 5.07 -16.16 6.02
N ARG A 140 6.27 -16.73 6.11
CA ARG A 140 6.78 -17.48 7.27
C ARG A 140 8.30 -17.65 7.16
N PRO A 141 9.01 -17.95 8.24
CA PRO A 141 10.41 -18.31 8.14
C PRO A 141 10.64 -19.50 7.19
N GLY A 142 11.65 -19.39 6.32
CA GLY A 142 11.98 -20.41 5.32
C GLY A 142 11.18 -20.33 4.01
N ALA A 143 10.12 -19.52 3.92
CA ALA A 143 9.49 -19.18 2.65
C ALA A 143 10.40 -18.21 1.86
N HIS A 144 10.11 -17.99 0.58
CA HIS A 144 10.89 -17.12 -0.29
C HIS A 144 10.05 -15.94 -0.80
N LEU A 145 10.69 -14.85 -1.16
CA LEU A 145 10.01 -13.69 -1.74
C LEU A 145 9.20 -14.04 -3.00
N GLY A 146 9.70 -14.99 -3.81
CA GLY A 146 9.00 -15.50 -4.98
C GLY A 146 7.68 -16.20 -4.68
N ASP A 147 7.51 -16.77 -3.47
CA ASP A 147 6.25 -17.39 -3.04
C ASP A 147 5.15 -16.33 -2.91
N ILE A 148 5.48 -15.15 -2.37
CA ILE A 148 4.58 -14.00 -2.26
C ILE A 148 4.13 -13.55 -3.65
N GLY A 149 5.11 -13.27 -4.53
CA GLY A 149 4.84 -12.81 -5.88
C GLY A 149 4.02 -13.80 -6.69
N HIS A 150 4.34 -15.10 -6.61
CA HIS A 150 3.60 -16.15 -7.30
C HIS A 150 2.14 -16.26 -6.83
N ALA A 151 1.90 -16.22 -5.52
CA ALA A 151 0.56 -16.31 -4.96
C ALA A 151 -0.33 -15.13 -5.41
N ILE A 152 0.24 -13.91 -5.44
CA ILE A 152 -0.45 -12.71 -5.92
C ILE A 152 -0.73 -12.82 -7.42
N GLN A 153 0.30 -13.03 -8.23
CA GLN A 153 0.20 -13.06 -9.69
C GLN A 153 -0.79 -14.12 -10.16
N SER A 154 -0.65 -15.35 -9.67
CA SER A 154 -1.51 -16.46 -10.09
C SER A 154 -2.98 -16.18 -9.82
N PHE A 155 -3.32 -15.58 -8.67
CA PHE A 155 -4.69 -15.23 -8.34
C PHE A 155 -5.23 -14.07 -9.19
N VAL A 156 -4.43 -13.03 -9.41
CA VAL A 156 -4.80 -11.88 -10.23
C VAL A 156 -5.06 -12.30 -11.67
N GLU A 157 -4.16 -13.09 -12.26
CA GLU A 157 -4.27 -13.54 -13.66
C GLU A 157 -5.43 -14.53 -13.85
N GLN A 158 -5.77 -15.38 -12.86
CA GLN A 158 -6.96 -16.22 -12.85
C GLN A 158 -8.29 -15.44 -12.84
N ASN A 159 -8.25 -14.18 -12.42
CA ASN A 159 -9.39 -13.27 -12.42
C ASN A 159 -9.43 -12.33 -13.64
N ASP A 160 -8.64 -12.61 -14.68
CA ASP A 160 -8.52 -11.82 -15.91
C ASP A 160 -7.98 -10.40 -15.72
N TYR A 161 -7.19 -10.17 -14.66
CA TYR A 161 -6.50 -8.92 -14.38
C TYR A 161 -4.99 -9.07 -14.58
N SER A 162 -4.24 -7.97 -14.49
CA SER A 162 -2.80 -7.99 -14.64
C SER A 162 -2.08 -7.29 -13.50
N VAL A 163 -0.92 -7.84 -13.09
CA VAL A 163 -0.05 -7.28 -12.05
C VAL A 163 0.95 -6.31 -12.67
N VAL A 164 1.06 -5.11 -12.11
CA VAL A 164 2.11 -4.14 -12.44
C VAL A 164 3.47 -4.69 -12.01
N ARG A 165 4.50 -4.51 -12.84
CA ARG A 165 5.85 -5.06 -12.61
C ARG A 165 6.93 -4.01 -12.41
N GLU A 166 6.62 -2.76 -12.68
CA GLU A 166 7.54 -1.62 -12.60
C GLU A 166 7.69 -1.08 -11.17
N TYR A 167 6.77 -1.46 -10.28
CA TYR A 167 6.74 -1.10 -8.86
C TYR A 167 6.60 -2.35 -8.02
N CYS A 168 7.07 -2.29 -6.78
CA CYS A 168 7.10 -3.45 -5.87
C CYS A 168 7.02 -2.98 -4.41
N GLY A 169 6.73 -3.91 -3.53
CA GLY A 169 6.90 -3.73 -2.10
C GLY A 169 8.38 -3.66 -1.72
N HIS A 170 8.65 -3.25 -0.51
CA HIS A 170 9.99 -2.97 -0.03
C HIS A 170 10.18 -3.29 1.45
N GLY A 171 11.41 -3.55 1.85
CA GLY A 171 11.78 -3.56 3.26
C GLY A 171 11.50 -2.19 3.88
N ILE A 172 11.13 -2.18 5.16
CA ILE A 172 10.75 -0.96 5.86
C ILE A 172 11.19 -1.03 7.33
N GLY A 173 11.56 0.12 7.90
CA GLY A 173 11.98 0.20 9.29
C GLY A 173 12.35 1.62 9.66
N ARG A 174 13.62 1.84 10.02
CA ARG A 174 14.18 3.18 10.24
C ARG A 174 14.34 3.94 8.92
N ILE A 175 14.47 3.23 7.84
CA ILE A 175 14.52 3.76 6.48
C ILE A 175 13.18 3.43 5.83
N TYR A 176 12.61 4.38 5.08
CA TYR A 176 11.32 4.22 4.45
C TYR A 176 11.36 3.08 3.43
N HIS A 177 12.28 3.16 2.46
CA HIS A 177 12.46 2.12 1.46
C HIS A 177 13.84 1.49 1.65
N GLU A 178 13.87 0.26 2.15
CA GLU A 178 15.10 -0.53 2.32
C GLU A 178 14.98 -1.89 1.62
N ASP A 179 16.05 -2.67 1.61
CA ASP A 179 16.00 -4.05 1.13
C ASP A 179 15.11 -4.93 2.05
N PRO A 180 14.41 -5.94 1.52
CA PRO A 180 14.42 -6.42 0.13
C PRO A 180 13.38 -5.73 -0.74
N GLN A 181 13.51 -5.83 -2.07
CA GLN A 181 12.37 -5.62 -2.98
C GLN A 181 11.42 -6.82 -2.92
N VAL A 182 10.13 -6.55 -2.78
CA VAL A 182 9.07 -7.56 -2.72
C VAL A 182 8.24 -7.48 -4.00
N LEU A 183 8.59 -8.31 -4.99
CA LEU A 183 7.87 -8.34 -6.25
C LEU A 183 6.50 -9.01 -6.07
N HIS A 184 5.49 -8.49 -6.76
CA HIS A 184 4.13 -9.05 -6.75
C HIS A 184 3.89 -10.07 -7.87
N TYR A 185 4.98 -10.59 -8.43
CA TYR A 185 5.02 -11.66 -9.43
C TYR A 185 6.30 -12.50 -9.22
N GLY A 186 6.31 -13.73 -9.71
CA GLY A 186 7.51 -14.56 -9.58
C GLY A 186 7.21 -16.06 -9.61
N GLU A 187 8.25 -16.82 -9.27
CA GLU A 187 8.25 -18.28 -9.25
C GLU A 187 8.37 -18.78 -7.81
N PRO A 188 7.63 -19.83 -7.42
CA PRO A 188 7.73 -20.40 -6.07
C PRO A 188 9.15 -20.85 -5.73
N GLY A 189 9.52 -20.66 -4.46
CA GLY A 189 10.83 -21.09 -3.94
C GLY A 189 12.02 -20.29 -4.47
N THR A 190 11.80 -19.12 -5.10
CA THR A 190 12.84 -18.26 -5.64
C THR A 190 13.02 -16.97 -4.85
N GLY A 191 14.14 -16.31 -5.05
CA GLY A 191 14.47 -15.06 -4.36
C GLY A 191 15.02 -15.29 -2.95
N MET A 192 14.99 -14.23 -2.14
CA MET A 192 15.51 -14.26 -0.77
C MET A 192 14.63 -15.11 0.14
N GLU A 193 15.24 -15.92 0.98
CA GLU A 193 14.59 -16.64 2.07
C GLU A 193 14.17 -15.68 3.18
N LEU A 194 12.94 -15.80 3.65
CA LEU A 194 12.38 -15.01 4.73
C LEU A 194 12.88 -15.49 6.09
N LYS A 195 13.24 -14.54 6.94
CA LYS A 195 13.73 -14.80 8.31
C LYS A 195 12.93 -14.00 9.32
N ALA A 196 12.71 -14.57 10.49
CA ALA A 196 12.06 -13.87 11.60
C ALA A 196 12.74 -12.53 11.88
N GLY A 197 11.94 -11.50 12.15
CA GLY A 197 12.39 -10.12 12.33
C GLY A 197 12.50 -9.29 11.04
N MET A 198 12.30 -9.86 9.86
CA MET A 198 12.15 -9.08 8.63
C MET A 198 10.82 -8.32 8.65
N THR A 199 10.83 -7.06 8.20
CA THR A 199 9.63 -6.24 7.95
C THR A 199 9.67 -5.68 6.55
N PHE A 200 8.54 -5.77 5.84
CA PHE A 200 8.42 -5.29 4.46
C PHE A 200 6.95 -5.02 4.12
N THR A 201 6.72 -4.27 3.03
CA THR A 201 5.38 -4.04 2.49
C THR A 201 4.99 -5.11 1.48
N ILE A 202 3.70 -5.41 1.42
CA ILE A 202 3.06 -6.18 0.34
C ILE A 202 1.94 -5.30 -0.19
N GLU A 203 2.09 -4.83 -1.44
CA GLU A 203 1.33 -3.72 -2.01
C GLU A 203 0.97 -3.93 -3.49
N PRO A 204 0.34 -5.03 -3.88
CA PRO A 204 0.08 -5.30 -5.28
C PRO A 204 -0.72 -4.21 -5.95
N MET A 205 -0.25 -3.77 -7.11
CA MET A 205 -0.98 -2.90 -8.03
C MET A 205 -1.57 -3.77 -9.13
N VAL A 206 -2.89 -3.77 -9.25
CA VAL A 206 -3.67 -4.63 -10.15
C VAL A 206 -4.43 -3.79 -11.15
N ASN A 207 -4.18 -4.01 -12.45
CA ASN A 207 -4.85 -3.30 -13.55
C ASN A 207 -5.98 -4.15 -14.13
N ALA A 208 -7.11 -3.50 -14.45
CA ALA A 208 -8.22 -4.14 -15.14
C ALA A 208 -7.89 -4.48 -16.61
N GLY A 209 -6.91 -3.80 -17.20
CA GLY A 209 -6.41 -4.04 -18.55
C GLY A 209 -5.01 -4.64 -18.53
N LYS A 210 -4.14 -4.07 -19.39
CA LYS A 210 -2.75 -4.53 -19.52
C LYS A 210 -1.89 -4.02 -18.35
N ARG A 211 -0.83 -4.78 -18.02
CA ARG A 211 0.08 -4.46 -16.91
C ARG A 211 0.92 -3.19 -17.07
N HIS A 212 1.01 -2.67 -18.29
CA HIS A 212 1.93 -1.58 -18.62
C HIS A 212 1.47 -0.24 -18.07
N VAL A 213 2.43 0.51 -17.52
CA VAL A 213 2.21 1.80 -16.89
C VAL A 213 3.03 2.91 -17.56
N ARG A 214 2.73 4.15 -17.22
CA ARG A 214 3.44 5.34 -17.68
C ARG A 214 3.55 6.35 -16.55
N LEU A 215 4.74 6.87 -16.32
CA LEU A 215 5.01 8.01 -15.46
C LEU A 215 4.58 9.31 -16.14
N LEU A 216 3.88 10.18 -15.43
CA LEU A 216 3.48 11.50 -15.90
C LEU A 216 4.63 12.53 -15.79
N PRO A 217 4.54 13.69 -16.49
CA PRO A 217 5.58 14.73 -16.44
C PRO A 217 5.80 15.37 -15.06
N ASP A 218 4.88 15.19 -14.11
CA ASP A 218 5.06 15.64 -12.72
C ASP A 218 6.14 14.85 -11.95
N GLY A 219 6.66 13.79 -12.56
CA GLY A 219 7.73 12.97 -12.00
C GLY A 219 7.29 11.94 -10.96
N TRP A 220 5.98 11.87 -10.63
CA TRP A 220 5.44 11.01 -9.57
C TRP A 220 4.25 10.17 -10.00
N THR A 221 3.22 10.79 -10.56
CA THR A 221 1.97 10.12 -10.88
C THR A 221 2.14 9.04 -11.94
N VAL A 222 1.80 7.82 -11.58
CA VAL A 222 1.85 6.65 -12.47
C VAL A 222 0.45 6.29 -12.91
N ILE A 223 0.23 6.14 -14.21
CA ILE A 223 -1.06 5.75 -14.77
C ILE A 223 -0.96 4.47 -15.59
N THR A 224 -2.07 3.74 -15.71
CA THR A 224 -2.18 2.64 -16.68
C THR A 224 -2.03 3.18 -18.10
N LYS A 225 -1.26 2.48 -18.95
CA LYS A 225 -0.96 2.96 -20.30
C LYS A 225 -2.18 2.91 -21.22
N ASP A 226 -3.12 2.02 -20.94
CA ASP A 226 -4.38 1.84 -21.67
C ASP A 226 -5.58 2.56 -21.02
N HIS A 227 -5.34 3.35 -19.95
CA HIS A 227 -6.35 4.05 -19.16
C HIS A 227 -7.41 3.14 -18.51
N SER A 228 -7.13 1.84 -18.37
CA SER A 228 -7.95 0.93 -17.58
C SER A 228 -7.87 1.26 -16.09
N LEU A 229 -8.88 0.85 -15.32
CA LEU A 229 -8.87 1.01 -13.86
C LEU A 229 -7.70 0.26 -13.23
N SER A 230 -7.16 0.81 -12.15
CA SER A 230 -6.15 0.18 -11.30
C SER A 230 -6.58 0.22 -9.84
N ALA A 231 -6.19 -0.80 -9.07
CA ALA A 231 -6.39 -0.86 -7.64
C ALA A 231 -5.08 -1.24 -6.94
N GLN A 232 -4.87 -0.69 -5.74
CA GLN A 232 -3.77 -1.04 -4.85
C GLN A 232 -4.28 -1.17 -3.42
N TRP A 233 -3.84 -2.23 -2.73
CA TRP A 233 -3.96 -2.40 -1.30
C TRP A 233 -2.60 -2.71 -0.73
N GLU A 234 -2.35 -2.29 0.48
CA GLU A 234 -1.04 -2.47 1.09
C GLU A 234 -1.11 -2.72 2.57
N HIS A 235 -0.22 -3.59 3.03
CA HIS A 235 0.11 -3.76 4.43
C HIS A 235 1.62 -3.89 4.67
N THR A 236 2.08 -3.34 5.79
CA THR A 236 3.38 -3.68 6.38
C THR A 236 3.26 -4.99 7.15
N VAL A 237 4.14 -5.93 6.84
CA VAL A 237 4.16 -7.29 7.39
C VAL A 237 5.46 -7.54 8.13
N LEU A 238 5.38 -8.20 9.29
CA LEU A 238 6.50 -8.74 10.05
C LEU A 238 6.55 -10.26 9.89
N VAL A 239 7.71 -10.81 9.59
CA VAL A 239 7.96 -12.25 9.69
C VAL A 239 8.20 -12.59 11.17
N THR A 240 7.32 -13.41 11.76
CA THR A 240 7.47 -13.91 13.14
C THR A 240 8.22 -15.24 13.18
N ASP A 241 8.47 -15.79 14.34
CA ASP A 241 9.13 -17.10 14.48
C ASP A 241 8.34 -18.27 13.87
N SER A 242 7.02 -18.12 13.72
CA SER A 242 6.13 -19.19 13.26
C SER A 242 5.21 -18.83 12.08
N GLY A 243 5.28 -17.59 11.59
CA GLY A 243 4.40 -17.10 10.53
C GLY A 243 4.60 -15.62 10.27
N PHE A 244 3.53 -14.85 10.36
CA PHE A 244 3.56 -13.40 10.14
C PHE A 244 2.63 -12.66 11.10
N ASP A 245 2.91 -11.36 11.24
CA ASP A 245 1.99 -10.37 11.80
C ASP A 245 1.79 -9.23 10.80
N VAL A 246 0.58 -8.72 10.69
CA VAL A 246 0.28 -7.51 9.92
C VAL A 246 0.29 -6.31 10.87
N LEU A 247 1.21 -5.38 10.65
CA LEU A 247 1.45 -4.26 11.56
C LEU A 247 0.49 -3.07 11.34
N THR A 248 -0.21 -3.07 10.23
CA THR A 248 -1.06 -1.95 9.76
C THR A 248 -2.56 -2.32 9.72
N LEU A 249 -3.00 -3.20 10.62
CA LEU A 249 -4.43 -3.46 10.79
C LEU A 249 -5.09 -2.29 11.53
N GLY A 250 -6.28 -1.88 11.07
CA GLY A 250 -7.10 -0.88 11.74
C GLY A 250 -7.63 -1.34 13.11
N ALA A 251 -8.24 -0.43 13.86
CA ALA A 251 -8.69 -0.66 15.25
C ALA A 251 -9.62 -1.87 15.42
N ASN A 252 -10.33 -2.26 14.39
CA ASN A 252 -11.26 -3.40 14.41
C ASN A 252 -10.63 -4.72 13.93
N GLY A 253 -9.33 -4.75 13.69
CA GLY A 253 -8.66 -5.89 13.06
C GLY A 253 -9.26 -6.23 11.69
N ALA A 254 -9.98 -5.28 11.11
CA ALA A 254 -10.90 -5.53 10.03
C ALA A 254 -10.16 -5.92 8.76
N GLN A 255 -10.29 -7.17 8.45
CA GLN A 255 -10.35 -7.66 7.08
C GLN A 255 -11.64 -7.06 6.48
N HIS A 256 -11.51 -6.09 5.61
CA HIS A 256 -12.66 -5.53 4.88
C HIS A 256 -12.84 -6.28 3.57
#